data_655f507d15150b6d2f70be1f17f0141c
#
_entry.id   655f507d15150b6d2f70be1f17f0141c
#
_cell.length_a   1.000
_cell.length_b   1.000
_cell.length_c   1.000
_cell.angle_alpha   90.00
_cell.angle_beta   90.00
_cell.angle_gamma   90.00
#
_symmetry.space_group_name_H-M   'P 1'
#
loop_
_entity.id
_entity.type
_entity.pdbx_description
1 polymer ?
#
loop_
_entity_poly.entity_id
_entity_poly.type
_entity_poly.pdbx_seq_one_letter_code
_entity_poly.pdbx_strand_id
1 'polypeptide(L)'
;PITIGGESRRLQATRIPTYLCPSEVRDEMRLKNGEPYHFPLNYGGNAGTWFVFNPAANSVGQGTLCTNRKLSMGAITDGTSNTLFWGEVKAYTPYFRNAGISGSIPMPSDPSLISGLGGDFKSSSGHTEWVDGRAHQTSFTTTFTPNTVVPYLVGDTLYDIDWTNQQEGKSMTASTYAAVTSRSYHPGGVNTTRCDGSVQFETSNISLPVWQALSTRNGREVFTED
;
A
#
# COMPACT_ATOMS: atom_id res chain seq x y z
N PRO A 1 19.95 -18.21 2.33
CA PRO A 1 19.50 -18.92 1.13
C PRO A 1 18.58 -20.06 1.49
N ILE A 2 17.66 -20.37 0.62
CA ILE A 2 16.82 -21.57 0.67
C ILE A 2 17.13 -22.42 -0.56
N THR A 3 16.88 -23.73 -0.48
CA THR A 3 17.04 -24.62 -1.63
C THR A 3 15.67 -24.95 -2.19
N ILE A 4 15.41 -24.60 -3.46
CA ILE A 4 14.18 -24.91 -4.18
C ILE A 4 14.59 -25.61 -5.48
N GLY A 5 14.10 -26.85 -5.71
CA GLY A 5 14.42 -27.62 -6.91
C GLY A 5 15.93 -27.93 -7.07
N GLY A 6 16.68 -28.00 -5.97
CA GLY A 6 18.12 -28.23 -5.99
C GLY A 6 18.99 -26.97 -6.17
N GLU A 7 18.38 -25.79 -6.41
CA GLU A 7 19.09 -24.52 -6.54
C GLU A 7 19.04 -23.70 -5.25
N SER A 8 20.17 -23.14 -4.83
CA SER A 8 20.25 -22.21 -3.71
C SER A 8 19.78 -20.82 -4.15
N ARG A 9 18.71 -20.32 -3.52
CA ARG A 9 18.13 -19.01 -3.83
C ARG A 9 17.96 -18.17 -2.57
N ARG A 10 17.92 -16.86 -2.73
CA ARG A 10 17.49 -15.95 -1.66
C ARG A 10 15.96 -16.03 -1.57
N LEU A 11 15.41 -16.29 -0.38
CA LEU A 11 13.97 -16.40 -0.17
C LEU A 11 13.22 -15.18 -0.76
N GLN A 12 13.69 -13.98 -0.48
CA GLN A 12 13.08 -12.72 -0.93
C GLN A 12 13.10 -12.53 -2.46
N ALA A 13 13.94 -13.27 -3.19
CA ALA A 13 14.00 -13.24 -4.65
C ALA A 13 13.18 -14.38 -5.30
N THR A 14 12.41 -15.12 -4.49
CA THR A 14 11.56 -16.20 -4.98
C THR A 14 10.26 -15.62 -5.54
N ARG A 15 9.90 -16.02 -6.77
CA ARG A 15 8.60 -15.73 -7.36
C ARG A 15 7.52 -16.55 -6.67
N ILE A 16 6.51 -15.88 -6.12
CA ILE A 16 5.34 -16.51 -5.52
C ILE A 16 4.14 -16.24 -6.44
N PRO A 17 3.69 -17.22 -7.26
CA PRO A 17 2.67 -16.99 -8.28
C PRO A 17 1.37 -16.39 -7.74
N THR A 18 0.95 -16.78 -6.54
CA THR A 18 -0.27 -16.29 -5.89
C THR A 18 -0.18 -14.83 -5.41
N TYR A 19 1.00 -14.23 -5.42
CA TYR A 19 1.19 -12.82 -5.07
C TYR A 19 1.14 -11.91 -6.30
N LEU A 20 1.00 -12.48 -7.51
CA LEU A 20 1.07 -11.75 -8.76
C LEU A 20 -0.28 -11.77 -9.48
N CYS A 21 -0.70 -10.60 -9.93
CA CYS A 21 -1.84 -10.47 -10.84
C CYS A 21 -1.42 -10.90 -12.25
N PRO A 22 -2.19 -11.74 -12.95
CA PRO A 22 -1.86 -12.11 -14.34
C PRO A 22 -1.79 -10.94 -15.32
N SER A 23 -2.40 -9.80 -14.97
CA SER A 23 -2.36 -8.57 -15.78
C SER A 23 -1.13 -7.68 -15.47
N GLU A 24 -0.27 -8.08 -14.52
CA GLU A 24 0.96 -7.33 -14.23
C GLU A 24 1.92 -7.37 -15.42
N VAL A 25 2.36 -6.20 -15.86
CA VAL A 25 3.25 -6.07 -17.01
C VAL A 25 4.74 -6.22 -16.66
N ARG A 26 5.07 -6.18 -15.36
CA ARG A 26 6.44 -6.29 -14.84
C ARG A 26 6.58 -7.45 -13.85
N ASP A 27 6.19 -8.66 -14.29
CA ASP A 27 6.42 -9.91 -13.57
C ASP A 27 7.89 -10.32 -13.73
N GLU A 28 8.77 -9.54 -13.14
CA GLU A 28 10.22 -9.73 -13.24
C GLU A 28 10.90 -9.59 -11.89
N MET A 29 12.04 -10.26 -11.73
CA MET A 29 12.86 -10.17 -10.54
C MET A 29 13.58 -8.81 -10.46
N ARG A 30 13.51 -8.16 -9.31
CA ARG A 30 14.33 -6.98 -9.03
C ARG A 30 15.77 -7.39 -8.78
N LEU A 31 16.68 -6.77 -9.52
CA LEU A 31 18.11 -6.98 -9.37
C LEU A 31 18.76 -5.86 -8.54
N LYS A 32 19.86 -6.19 -7.87
CA LYS A 32 20.76 -5.23 -7.23
C LYS A 32 22.18 -5.59 -7.62
N ASN A 33 22.87 -4.68 -8.32
CA ASN A 33 24.22 -4.91 -8.88
C ASN A 33 24.28 -6.14 -9.79
N GLY A 34 23.23 -6.39 -10.58
CA GLY A 34 23.13 -7.54 -11.47
C GLY A 34 22.68 -8.85 -10.81
N GLU A 35 22.60 -8.91 -9.48
CA GLU A 35 22.26 -10.12 -8.74
C GLU A 35 20.78 -10.14 -8.31
N PRO A 36 20.14 -11.34 -8.26
CA PRO A 36 18.81 -11.54 -7.71
C PRO A 36 18.66 -10.90 -6.32
N TYR A 37 17.68 -10.01 -6.15
CA TYR A 37 17.54 -9.26 -4.92
C TYR A 37 16.18 -9.46 -4.27
N HIS A 38 15.09 -9.11 -4.95
CA HIS A 38 13.71 -9.26 -4.46
C HIS A 38 12.77 -9.65 -5.59
N PHE A 39 11.57 -10.15 -5.23
CA PHE A 39 10.50 -10.39 -6.18
C PHE A 39 9.27 -9.55 -5.82
N PRO A 40 8.53 -8.99 -6.81
CA PRO A 40 7.37 -8.13 -6.58
C PRO A 40 6.13 -8.88 -6.10
N LEU A 41 5.12 -8.07 -5.75
CA LEU A 41 3.76 -8.49 -5.45
C LEU A 41 2.76 -7.49 -6.04
N ASN A 42 1.51 -7.95 -6.22
CA ASN A 42 0.41 -7.13 -6.72
C ASN A 42 -0.75 -7.01 -5.74
N TYR A 43 -0.64 -7.55 -4.54
CA TYR A 43 -1.70 -7.46 -3.54
C TYR A 43 -1.15 -6.88 -2.26
N GLY A 44 -1.57 -5.66 -1.95
CA GLY A 44 -1.23 -4.94 -0.73
C GLY A 44 -2.32 -5.09 0.32
N GLY A 45 -1.94 -5.15 1.59
CA GLY A 45 -2.88 -5.18 2.68
C GLY A 45 -3.36 -3.77 3.07
N ASN A 46 -4.58 -3.68 3.55
CA ASN A 46 -5.21 -2.43 3.95
C ASN A 46 -4.55 -1.83 5.21
N ALA A 47 -3.78 -0.74 5.05
CA ALA A 47 -3.16 0.02 6.14
C ALA A 47 -4.04 1.17 6.69
N GLY A 48 -5.24 1.37 6.14
CA GLY A 48 -6.16 2.45 6.51
C GLY A 48 -6.10 3.63 5.56
N THR A 49 -6.45 4.82 6.05
CA THR A 49 -6.62 6.01 5.17
C THR A 49 -5.31 6.77 4.92
N TRP A 50 -4.61 7.17 5.96
CA TRP A 50 -3.42 8.04 5.89
C TRP A 50 -2.41 7.74 6.99
N PHE A 51 -2.85 7.77 8.26
CA PHE A 51 -2.02 7.43 9.42
C PHE A 51 -1.83 5.92 9.49
N VAL A 52 -0.60 5.46 9.54
CA VAL A 52 -0.25 4.03 9.54
C VAL A 52 0.17 3.56 10.94
N PHE A 53 1.17 4.23 11.55
CA PHE A 53 1.75 3.76 12.81
C PHE A 53 2.46 4.88 13.57
N ASN A 54 2.33 4.86 14.89
CA ASN A 54 3.15 5.67 15.80
C ASN A 54 3.86 4.73 16.80
N PRO A 55 5.18 4.54 16.67
CA PRO A 55 5.92 3.63 17.54
C PRO A 55 6.01 4.12 18.99
N ALA A 56 6.10 5.44 19.23
CA ALA A 56 6.20 5.99 20.59
C ALA A 56 4.93 5.76 21.40
N ALA A 57 3.76 5.95 20.77
CA ALA A 57 2.46 5.70 21.40
C ALA A 57 1.97 4.26 21.22
N ASN A 58 2.70 3.44 20.45
CA ASN A 58 2.25 2.12 20.01
C ASN A 58 0.81 2.14 19.46
N SER A 59 0.47 3.19 18.70
CA SER A 59 -0.84 3.34 18.07
C SER A 59 -0.76 3.04 16.58
N VAL A 60 -1.85 2.50 16.03
CA VAL A 60 -1.96 2.05 14.64
C VAL A 60 -3.12 2.74 13.94
N GLY A 61 -3.03 2.84 12.62
CA GLY A 61 -4.13 3.30 11.77
C GLY A 61 -5.38 2.43 11.89
N GLN A 62 -6.43 2.82 11.18
CA GLN A 62 -7.73 2.15 11.24
C GLN A 62 -7.85 0.97 10.27
N GLY A 63 -6.83 0.69 9.48
CA GLY A 63 -6.81 -0.45 8.57
C GLY A 63 -6.84 -1.80 9.25
N THR A 64 -6.90 -2.85 8.45
CA THR A 64 -6.95 -4.24 8.90
C THR A 64 -5.58 -4.88 9.04
N LEU A 65 -4.56 -4.38 8.31
CA LEU A 65 -3.16 -4.74 8.54
C LEU A 65 -2.48 -3.68 9.41
N CYS A 66 -2.24 -4.04 10.65
CA CYS A 66 -1.70 -3.14 11.66
C CYS A 66 -0.27 -3.53 12.04
N THR A 67 0.65 -2.58 11.95
CA THR A 67 2.04 -2.76 12.39
C THR A 67 2.10 -3.16 13.87
N ASN A 68 2.79 -4.25 14.17
CA ASN A 68 3.04 -4.77 15.53
C ASN A 68 1.75 -5.05 16.35
N ARG A 69 0.61 -5.30 15.70
CA ARG A 69 -0.65 -5.60 16.39
C ARG A 69 -1.28 -6.89 15.86
N LYS A 70 -1.85 -7.65 16.78
CA LYS A 70 -2.79 -8.73 16.46
C LYS A 70 -4.20 -8.15 16.48
N LEU A 71 -4.93 -8.32 15.40
CA LEU A 71 -6.37 -8.02 15.34
C LEU A 71 -7.16 -9.32 15.37
N SER A 72 -8.20 -9.37 16.20
CA SER A 72 -9.21 -10.41 16.11
C SER A 72 -10.30 -9.99 15.13
N MET A 73 -11.04 -10.93 14.58
CA MET A 73 -12.22 -10.64 13.74
C MET A 73 -13.25 -9.77 14.47
N GLY A 74 -13.36 -9.91 15.79
CA GLY A 74 -14.24 -9.08 16.61
C GLY A 74 -13.80 -7.61 16.75
N ALA A 75 -12.59 -7.25 16.31
CA ALA A 75 -12.15 -5.86 16.25
C ALA A 75 -12.62 -5.13 14.96
N ILE A 76 -13.22 -5.86 14.02
CA ILE A 76 -13.78 -5.33 12.77
C ILE A 76 -15.27 -5.10 13.00
N THR A 77 -15.59 -3.96 13.65
CA THR A 77 -16.96 -3.68 14.10
C THR A 77 -17.86 -3.13 13.00
N ASP A 78 -17.28 -2.67 11.88
CA ASP A 78 -18.03 -2.18 10.71
C ASP A 78 -18.56 -3.32 9.83
N GLY A 79 -18.19 -4.56 10.20
CA GLY A 79 -18.57 -5.78 9.52
C GLY A 79 -17.49 -6.30 8.59
N THR A 80 -17.24 -7.62 8.65
CA THR A 80 -16.19 -8.25 7.86
C THR A 80 -16.44 -8.22 6.35
N SER A 81 -17.70 -8.17 5.94
CA SER A 81 -18.13 -8.02 4.54
C SER A 81 -18.05 -6.58 4.03
N ASN A 82 -17.94 -5.59 4.91
CA ASN A 82 -17.86 -4.17 4.58
C ASN A 82 -16.44 -3.59 4.71
N THR A 83 -15.48 -4.37 5.19
CA THR A 83 -14.13 -3.87 5.47
C THR A 83 -13.10 -4.49 4.53
N LEU A 84 -12.32 -3.66 3.85
CA LEU A 84 -11.23 -4.06 2.97
C LEU A 84 -10.14 -4.82 3.72
N PHE A 85 -9.63 -5.87 3.10
CA PHE A 85 -8.49 -6.63 3.61
C PHE A 85 -7.28 -6.52 2.69
N TRP A 86 -7.41 -6.91 1.42
CA TRP A 86 -6.37 -6.75 0.39
C TRP A 86 -6.91 -5.95 -0.79
N GLY A 87 -6.03 -5.26 -1.48
CA GLY A 87 -6.31 -4.56 -2.73
C GLY A 87 -5.16 -4.67 -3.71
N GLU A 88 -5.45 -4.54 -5.00
CA GLU A 88 -4.41 -4.56 -6.02
C GLU A 88 -3.49 -3.35 -5.93
N VAL A 89 -2.20 -3.61 -6.17
CA VAL A 89 -1.13 -2.62 -6.31
C VAL A 89 -0.26 -2.97 -7.51
N LYS A 90 0.34 -1.98 -8.15
CA LYS A 90 1.24 -2.21 -9.29
C LYS A 90 2.66 -2.42 -8.80
N ALA A 91 3.30 -3.47 -9.28
CA ALA A 91 4.72 -3.69 -9.06
C ALA A 91 5.56 -2.54 -9.63
N TYR A 92 6.72 -2.28 -9.03
CA TYR A 92 7.66 -1.23 -9.44
C TYR A 92 7.10 0.20 -9.43
N THR A 93 6.07 0.47 -8.65
CA THR A 93 5.53 1.82 -8.48
C THR A 93 6.62 2.77 -7.98
N PRO A 94 6.81 3.94 -8.61
CA PRO A 94 7.68 4.99 -8.09
C PRO A 94 7.16 5.52 -6.76
N TYR A 95 8.04 5.92 -5.86
CA TYR A 95 7.59 6.46 -4.57
C TYR A 95 8.62 7.36 -3.90
N PHE A 96 8.15 8.18 -2.97
CA PHE A 96 8.99 8.89 -2.00
C PHE A 96 8.99 8.20 -0.64
N ARG A 97 10.10 8.31 0.08
CA ARG A 97 10.25 7.89 1.47
C ARG A 97 11.18 8.82 2.23
N ASN A 98 11.17 8.72 3.57
CA ASN A 98 12.09 9.47 4.43
C ASN A 98 12.01 11.00 4.22
N ALA A 99 10.81 11.55 4.19
CA ALA A 99 10.58 12.99 4.00
C ALA A 99 11.11 13.86 5.15
N GLY A 100 11.49 13.26 6.29
CA GLY A 100 12.02 13.99 7.45
C GLY A 100 10.99 14.83 8.18
N ILE A 101 9.71 14.70 7.84
CA ILE A 101 8.61 15.42 8.51
C ILE A 101 8.29 14.69 9.82
N SER A 102 8.26 15.45 10.92
CA SER A 102 7.89 14.98 12.26
C SER A 102 6.53 15.55 12.69
N GLY A 103 5.91 14.89 13.67
CA GLY A 103 4.62 15.30 14.20
C GLY A 103 3.43 14.78 13.40
N SER A 104 2.28 15.44 13.57
CA SER A 104 1.06 15.10 12.83
C SER A 104 1.10 15.75 11.44
N ILE A 105 0.90 14.94 10.42
CA ILE A 105 0.84 15.40 9.03
C ILE A 105 -0.63 15.33 8.59
N PRO A 106 -1.27 16.46 8.25
CA PRO A 106 -2.63 16.46 7.71
C PRO A 106 -2.71 15.63 6.43
N MET A 107 -3.82 14.90 6.26
CA MET A 107 -4.06 14.16 5.03
C MET A 107 -4.28 15.15 3.87
N PRO A 108 -3.50 15.05 2.79
CA PRO A 108 -3.68 15.91 1.64
C PRO A 108 -5.03 15.67 0.96
N SER A 109 -5.70 16.76 0.58
CA SER A 109 -6.98 16.71 -0.13
C SER A 109 -6.85 16.53 -1.65
N ASP A 110 -5.64 16.76 -2.18
CA ASP A 110 -5.36 16.71 -3.61
C ASP A 110 -4.08 15.89 -3.87
N PRO A 111 -4.11 14.95 -4.84
CA PRO A 111 -2.93 14.14 -5.20
C PRO A 111 -1.70 14.96 -5.59
N SER A 112 -1.88 16.13 -6.21
CA SER A 112 -0.77 17.00 -6.64
C SER A 112 0.05 17.55 -5.47
N LEU A 113 -0.50 17.58 -4.26
CA LEU A 113 0.17 18.08 -3.05
C LEU A 113 1.21 17.07 -2.51
N ILE A 114 1.08 15.80 -2.86
CA ILE A 114 1.92 14.71 -2.31
C ILE A 114 3.39 14.90 -2.61
N SER A 115 3.74 15.24 -3.85
CA SER A 115 5.15 15.39 -4.24
C SER A 115 5.84 16.55 -3.51
N GLY A 116 5.07 17.59 -3.11
CA GLY A 116 5.55 18.72 -2.32
C GLY A 116 5.95 18.37 -0.88
N LEU A 117 5.51 17.23 -0.36
CA LEU A 117 5.93 16.74 0.96
C LEU A 117 7.39 16.24 0.95
N GLY A 118 7.99 16.04 -0.21
CA GLY A 118 9.39 15.68 -0.39
C GLY A 118 9.75 14.27 0.05
N GLY A 119 11.04 14.03 0.21
CA GLY A 119 11.63 12.75 0.60
C GLY A 119 12.65 12.22 -0.40
N ASP A 120 13.10 10.97 -0.19
CA ASP A 120 14.01 10.26 -1.10
C ASP A 120 13.20 9.62 -2.22
N PHE A 121 13.29 10.15 -3.44
CA PHE A 121 12.63 9.57 -4.61
C PHE A 121 13.25 8.24 -5.03
N LYS A 122 12.40 7.26 -5.31
CA LYS A 122 12.70 5.94 -5.85
C LYS A 122 11.85 5.71 -7.09
N SER A 123 12.48 5.63 -8.24
CA SER A 123 11.80 5.63 -9.53
C SER A 123 11.12 4.31 -9.91
N SER A 124 11.42 3.19 -9.24
CA SER A 124 10.91 1.88 -9.66
C SER A 124 11.10 0.78 -8.62
N SER A 125 10.73 1.02 -7.36
CA SER A 125 10.97 -0.01 -6.33
C SER A 125 9.88 -0.15 -5.26
N GLY A 126 8.73 0.47 -5.43
CA GLY A 126 7.52 0.18 -4.63
C GLY A 126 6.93 -1.17 -5.04
N HIS A 127 6.38 -1.90 -4.09
CA HIS A 127 5.76 -3.23 -4.28
C HIS A 127 6.68 -4.27 -4.96
N THR A 128 7.98 -4.17 -4.69
CA THR A 128 8.98 -5.11 -5.23
C THR A 128 9.57 -6.06 -4.19
N GLU A 129 9.15 -5.95 -2.94
CA GLU A 129 9.74 -6.66 -1.79
C GLU A 129 8.64 -7.33 -0.96
N TRP A 130 8.11 -8.50 -1.40
CA TRP A 130 7.01 -9.19 -0.71
C TRP A 130 7.33 -9.62 0.74
N VAL A 131 8.61 -9.65 1.10
CA VAL A 131 9.09 -9.94 2.46
C VAL A 131 9.16 -8.70 3.37
N ASP A 132 8.98 -7.49 2.82
CA ASP A 132 9.09 -6.23 3.59
C ASP A 132 7.69 -5.74 3.99
N GLY A 133 7.35 -5.84 5.28
CA GLY A 133 6.05 -5.43 5.84
C GLY A 133 5.79 -3.93 5.90
N ARG A 134 6.60 -3.08 5.24
CA ARG A 134 6.39 -1.63 5.21
C ARG A 134 5.27 -1.24 4.25
N ALA A 135 4.56 -0.16 4.56
CA ALA A 135 3.38 0.27 3.80
C ALA A 135 3.65 0.39 2.29
N HIS A 136 4.75 1.00 1.87
CA HIS A 136 5.11 1.19 0.45
C HIS A 136 5.58 -0.09 -0.26
N GLN A 137 5.64 -1.24 0.43
CA GLN A 137 5.99 -2.53 -0.17
C GLN A 137 4.81 -3.50 -0.18
N THR A 138 4.12 -3.66 0.94
CA THR A 138 3.12 -4.72 1.09
C THR A 138 1.74 -4.22 1.51
N SER A 139 1.49 -2.92 1.44
CA SER A 139 0.19 -2.35 1.83
C SER A 139 -0.34 -1.38 0.77
N PHE A 140 -1.60 -0.96 0.95
CA PHE A 140 -2.19 0.21 0.32
C PHE A 140 -2.92 1.05 1.37
N THR A 141 -3.20 2.30 1.02
CA THR A 141 -4.04 3.23 1.79
C THR A 141 -5.16 3.78 0.92
N THR A 142 -6.23 4.23 1.54
CA THR A 142 -7.36 4.84 0.86
C THR A 142 -7.32 6.38 0.92
N THR A 143 -6.09 6.94 0.94
CA THR A 143 -5.90 8.39 0.87
C THR A 143 -6.58 8.97 -0.37
N PHE A 144 -6.47 8.25 -1.50
CA PHE A 144 -7.12 8.57 -2.77
C PHE A 144 -7.87 7.34 -3.31
N THR A 145 -8.81 7.57 -4.23
CA THR A 145 -9.57 6.49 -4.88
C THR A 145 -8.68 5.60 -5.75
N PRO A 146 -9.11 4.38 -6.09
CA PRO A 146 -8.32 3.46 -6.92
C PRO A 146 -7.86 4.08 -8.24
N ASN A 147 -6.64 3.76 -8.67
CA ASN A 147 -6.01 4.25 -9.90
C ASN A 147 -5.86 5.79 -9.98
N THR A 148 -6.07 6.53 -8.89
CA THR A 148 -5.77 7.97 -8.87
C THR A 148 -4.29 8.19 -9.18
N VAL A 149 -4.01 9.04 -10.16
CA VAL A 149 -2.65 9.45 -10.50
C VAL A 149 -2.16 10.47 -9.46
N VAL A 150 -1.04 10.17 -8.83
CA VAL A 150 -0.34 11.07 -7.91
C VAL A 150 0.90 11.62 -8.65
N PRO A 151 0.83 12.84 -9.19
CA PRO A 151 1.80 13.30 -10.17
C PRO A 151 3.10 13.78 -9.53
N TYR A 152 4.22 13.37 -10.15
CA TYR A 152 5.55 13.91 -9.87
C TYR A 152 6.34 14.06 -11.17
N LEU A 153 6.76 15.27 -11.50
CA LEU A 153 7.48 15.59 -12.72
C LEU A 153 9.00 15.67 -12.46
N VAL A 154 9.79 14.91 -13.23
CA VAL A 154 11.26 14.98 -13.24
C VAL A 154 11.74 15.18 -14.66
N GLY A 155 12.23 16.37 -14.98
CA GLY A 155 12.47 16.77 -16.38
C GLY A 155 11.16 16.67 -17.16
N ASP A 156 11.16 15.92 -18.26
CA ASP A 156 9.97 15.70 -19.10
C ASP A 156 9.20 14.41 -18.73
N THR A 157 9.60 13.71 -17.66
CA THR A 157 8.97 12.45 -17.26
C THR A 157 7.98 12.67 -16.12
N LEU A 158 6.72 12.36 -16.38
CA LEU A 158 5.66 12.33 -15.36
C LEU A 158 5.61 10.94 -14.72
N TYR A 159 5.83 10.90 -13.42
CA TYR A 159 5.68 9.69 -12.60
C TYR A 159 4.34 9.70 -11.86
N ASP A 160 3.71 8.54 -11.73
CA ASP A 160 2.58 8.28 -10.82
C ASP A 160 3.16 7.62 -9.56
N ILE A 161 3.18 8.35 -8.45
CA ILE A 161 3.96 7.99 -7.26
C ILE A 161 3.09 7.53 -6.10
N ASP A 162 3.71 6.74 -5.22
CA ASP A 162 3.30 6.60 -3.81
C ASP A 162 4.18 7.46 -2.91
N TRP A 163 3.78 7.62 -1.66
CA TRP A 163 4.52 8.41 -0.70
C TRP A 163 4.42 7.86 0.72
N THR A 164 5.53 7.91 1.45
CA THR A 164 5.57 7.73 2.91
C THR A 164 6.61 8.65 3.53
N ASN A 165 6.27 9.30 4.65
CA ASN A 165 7.23 10.16 5.34
C ASN A 165 8.33 9.39 6.05
N GLN A 166 8.06 8.16 6.46
CA GLN A 166 8.93 7.34 7.30
C GLN A 166 8.80 5.87 6.90
N GLN A 167 9.90 5.13 6.99
CA GLN A 167 9.88 3.68 6.87
C GLN A 167 9.68 3.05 8.25
N GLU A 168 8.64 2.26 8.42
CA GLU A 168 8.36 1.56 9.68
C GLU A 168 9.58 0.73 10.12
N GLY A 169 9.87 0.76 11.39
CA GLY A 169 11.02 0.07 12.00
C GLY A 169 12.35 0.82 11.94
N LYS A 170 12.43 1.99 11.26
CA LYS A 170 13.65 2.83 11.26
C LYS A 170 13.67 3.92 12.32
N SER A 171 12.54 4.23 12.92
CA SER A 171 12.42 5.17 14.03
C SER A 171 11.57 4.57 15.13
N MET A 172 11.94 4.86 16.36
CA MET A 172 11.15 4.49 17.55
C MET A 172 10.20 5.61 18.00
N THR A 173 10.24 6.76 17.34
CA THR A 173 9.48 7.94 17.74
C THR A 173 8.68 8.58 16.61
N ALA A 174 9.15 8.50 15.37
CA ALA A 174 8.49 9.13 14.24
C ALA A 174 7.27 8.32 13.79
N SER A 175 6.12 8.99 13.70
CA SER A 175 4.90 8.42 13.14
C SER A 175 5.04 8.20 11.62
N THR A 176 4.42 7.14 11.11
CA THR A 176 4.31 6.86 9.68
C THR A 176 2.95 7.31 9.16
N TYR A 177 3.00 8.07 8.09
CA TYR A 177 1.88 8.45 7.22
C TYR A 177 2.20 7.99 5.81
N ALA A 178 1.18 7.56 5.06
CA ALA A 178 1.40 7.07 3.71
C ALA A 178 0.21 7.36 2.79
N ALA A 179 0.53 7.71 1.54
CA ALA A 179 -0.36 7.67 0.39
C ALA A 179 0.16 6.57 -0.54
N VAL A 180 -0.36 5.38 -0.40
CA VAL A 180 -0.04 4.22 -1.23
C VAL A 180 -1.33 3.82 -1.94
N THR A 181 -1.47 4.27 -3.18
CA THR A 181 -2.71 4.14 -3.92
C THR A 181 -2.92 2.71 -4.41
N SER A 182 -4.12 2.15 -4.19
CA SER A 182 -4.52 0.90 -4.84
C SER A 182 -4.58 1.10 -6.35
N ARG A 183 -3.86 0.25 -7.12
CA ARG A 183 -3.74 0.37 -8.58
C ARG A 183 -3.75 -0.99 -9.25
N SER A 184 -4.32 -1.05 -10.45
CA SER A 184 -4.27 -2.24 -11.29
C SER A 184 -4.13 -1.89 -12.78
N TYR A 185 -3.89 -2.90 -13.60
CA TYR A 185 -3.96 -2.81 -15.05
C TYR A 185 -5.35 -3.17 -15.58
N HIS A 186 -6.32 -3.45 -14.70
CA HIS A 186 -7.70 -3.70 -15.11
C HIS A 186 -8.39 -2.39 -15.51
N PRO A 187 -9.18 -2.38 -16.60
CA PRO A 187 -9.91 -1.19 -17.01
C PRO A 187 -10.93 -0.76 -15.93
N GLY A 188 -10.84 0.49 -15.49
CA GLY A 188 -11.87 1.14 -14.70
C GLY A 188 -11.90 0.85 -13.20
N GLY A 189 -10.98 0.05 -12.64
CA GLY A 189 -10.97 -0.21 -11.20
C GLY A 189 -9.90 -1.18 -10.74
N VAL A 190 -10.06 -1.70 -9.53
CA VAL A 190 -9.16 -2.65 -8.89
C VAL A 190 -9.95 -3.79 -8.25
N ASN A 191 -9.38 -4.98 -8.19
CA ASN A 191 -9.92 -6.06 -7.38
C ASN A 191 -9.48 -5.89 -5.93
N THR A 192 -10.42 -6.10 -5.01
CA THR A 192 -10.19 -6.08 -3.57
C THR A 192 -10.77 -7.31 -2.92
N THR A 193 -10.29 -7.65 -1.72
CA THR A 193 -10.95 -8.61 -0.86
C THR A 193 -11.50 -7.91 0.38
N ARG A 194 -12.60 -8.43 0.90
CA ARG A 194 -13.12 -8.09 2.22
C ARG A 194 -12.56 -9.01 3.29
N CYS A 195 -12.75 -8.64 4.54
CA CYS A 195 -12.29 -9.45 5.68
C CYS A 195 -13.02 -10.79 5.84
N ASP A 196 -14.18 -10.98 5.19
CA ASP A 196 -14.89 -12.25 5.11
C ASP A 196 -14.39 -13.17 3.98
N GLY A 197 -13.42 -12.71 3.19
CA GLY A 197 -12.85 -13.43 2.05
C GLY A 197 -13.57 -13.21 0.73
N SER A 198 -14.66 -12.45 0.69
CA SER A 198 -15.31 -12.09 -0.57
C SER A 198 -14.41 -11.18 -1.42
N VAL A 199 -14.54 -11.29 -2.75
CA VAL A 199 -13.81 -10.48 -3.72
C VAL A 199 -14.76 -9.52 -4.41
N GLN A 200 -14.37 -8.25 -4.51
CA GLN A 200 -15.15 -7.20 -5.14
C GLN A 200 -14.27 -6.42 -6.14
N PHE A 201 -14.89 -5.98 -7.23
CA PHE A 201 -14.26 -5.02 -8.14
C PHE A 201 -14.71 -3.60 -7.76
N GLU A 202 -13.75 -2.81 -7.29
CA GLU A 202 -13.99 -1.42 -6.91
C GLU A 202 -13.67 -0.49 -8.07
N THR A 203 -14.65 0.30 -8.49
CA THR A 203 -14.46 1.23 -9.59
C THR A 203 -13.56 2.40 -9.21
N SER A 204 -12.77 2.91 -10.16
CA SER A 204 -11.96 4.13 -9.94
C SER A 204 -12.80 5.38 -9.64
N ASN A 205 -14.11 5.34 -9.96
CA ASN A 205 -15.06 6.42 -9.73
C ASN A 205 -15.82 6.28 -8.39
N ILE A 206 -15.47 5.33 -7.54
CA ILE A 206 -16.04 5.23 -6.20
C ILE A 206 -15.86 6.58 -5.47
N SER A 207 -16.86 7.01 -4.71
CA SER A 207 -16.71 8.25 -3.95
C SER A 207 -15.64 8.08 -2.87
N LEU A 208 -14.77 9.09 -2.69
CA LEU A 208 -13.66 9.01 -1.75
C LEU A 208 -14.12 8.71 -0.30
N PRO A 209 -15.20 9.32 0.22
CA PRO A 209 -15.69 8.97 1.55
C PRO A 209 -16.09 7.50 1.69
N VAL A 210 -16.73 6.90 0.69
CA VAL A 210 -17.09 5.47 0.70
C VAL A 210 -15.82 4.61 0.66
N TRP A 211 -14.87 4.94 -0.22
CA TRP A 211 -13.61 4.23 -0.30
C TRP A 211 -12.82 4.26 1.01
N GLN A 212 -12.79 5.41 1.68
CA GLN A 212 -12.15 5.58 2.98
C GLN A 212 -12.86 4.78 4.08
N ALA A 213 -14.18 4.81 4.12
CA ALA A 213 -14.96 4.04 5.09
C ALA A 213 -14.77 2.53 4.94
N LEU A 214 -14.73 2.03 3.71
CA LEU A 214 -14.43 0.61 3.45
C LEU A 214 -13.06 0.18 3.99
N SER A 215 -12.12 1.12 4.20
CA SER A 215 -10.80 0.82 4.72
C SER A 215 -10.72 0.83 6.24
N THR A 216 -11.69 1.40 6.93
CA THR A 216 -11.70 1.46 8.39
C THR A 216 -12.35 0.20 8.96
N ARG A 217 -11.76 -0.35 10.04
CA ARG A 217 -12.31 -1.55 10.72
C ARG A 217 -13.35 -1.22 11.79
N ASN A 218 -13.41 0.05 12.22
CA ASN A 218 -14.23 0.49 13.37
C ASN A 218 -14.59 1.99 13.30
N GLY A 219 -14.71 2.53 12.08
CA GLY A 219 -15.06 3.93 11.83
C GLY A 219 -16.54 4.23 12.15
N ARG A 220 -17.41 3.22 11.99
CA ARG A 220 -18.87 3.31 12.19
C ARG A 220 -19.53 4.33 11.28
N GLU A 221 -18.97 4.53 10.09
CA GLU A 221 -19.54 5.40 9.08
C GLU A 221 -20.85 4.82 8.56
N VAL A 222 -21.88 5.66 8.47
CA VAL A 222 -23.17 5.29 7.88
C VAL A 222 -23.29 6.06 6.56
N PHE A 223 -23.42 5.34 5.46
CA PHE A 223 -23.72 5.92 4.15
C PHE A 223 -25.20 5.66 3.84
N THR A 224 -25.93 6.72 3.51
CA THR A 224 -27.22 6.60 2.84
C THR A 224 -26.92 6.57 1.34
N GLU A 225 -27.39 5.53 0.66
CA GLU A 225 -27.45 5.55 -0.82
C GLU A 225 -28.45 6.66 -1.20
N ASP A 226 -27.99 7.68 -1.91
CA ASP A 226 -28.84 8.70 -2.54
C ASP A 226 -29.34 8.19 -3.89
#